data_a1aee52a446071cccc902763e004bdf5
#
_entry.id   a1aee52a446071cccc902763e004bdf5
#
_cell.length_a   1.000
_cell.length_b   1.000
_cell.length_c   1.000
_cell.angle_alpha   90.00
_cell.angle_beta   90.00
_cell.angle_gamma   90.00
#
_symmetry.space_group_name_H-M   'P 1'
#
loop_
_entity.id
_entity.type
_entity.pdbx_description
1 polymer ?
#
loop_
_entity_poly.entity_id
_entity_poly.type
_entity_poly.pdbx_seq_one_letter_code
_entity_poly.pdbx_strand_id
1 'polypeptide(L)'
;AFWQGKRVFLTGHTGFKGSWLSLWLASLGTEVKGYALNPPTSPSLFDEAEVGKVIDSQIGDIRDQDALYESMLKFNPDILIHMAAQPLVRYSYDAPIETYEVNVIGTAKVLEVARSCSTLKAIVNITTDKCYENDERSQGYKEDDPMGGHDPYSSSKGCAELVASAYRRSFLQEQGIGLASVRAGNVIGGGDWADDRLIPDILRSFEKSEPVVIRNPKATRPWQHVLEP
;
A
#
# COMPACT_ATOMS: atom_id res chain seq x y z
N ALA A 1 12.46 16.74 15.41
CA ALA A 1 11.94 15.39 15.24
C ALA A 1 12.42 14.82 13.90
N PHE A 2 12.48 13.49 13.75
CA PHE A 2 13.04 12.82 12.55
C PHE A 2 12.37 13.25 11.24
N TRP A 3 11.04 13.39 11.26
CA TRP A 3 10.22 13.67 10.07
C TRP A 3 10.24 15.14 9.63
N GLN A 4 10.57 16.06 10.50
CA GLN A 4 10.55 17.50 10.22
C GLN A 4 11.45 17.85 9.02
N GLY A 5 10.86 18.40 7.96
CA GLY A 5 11.53 18.80 6.74
C GLY A 5 12.03 17.62 5.86
N LYS A 6 11.66 16.37 6.17
CA LYS A 6 11.91 15.23 5.29
C LYS A 6 10.99 15.30 4.09
N ARG A 7 11.49 14.87 2.95
CA ARG A 7 10.75 14.78 1.69
C ARG A 7 10.34 13.33 1.46
N VAL A 8 9.04 13.06 1.53
CA VAL A 8 8.48 11.71 1.38
C VAL A 8 7.65 11.62 0.09
N PHE A 9 8.05 10.72 -0.79
CA PHE A 9 7.22 10.35 -1.95
C PHE A 9 6.35 9.15 -1.55
N LEU A 10 5.03 9.34 -1.62
CA LEU A 10 4.03 8.37 -1.17
C LEU A 10 3.17 7.92 -2.35
N THR A 11 3.30 6.67 -2.77
CA THR A 11 2.36 6.13 -3.76
C THR A 11 1.11 5.59 -3.08
N GLY A 12 -0.07 5.76 -3.69
CA GLY A 12 -1.32 5.25 -3.13
C GLY A 12 -1.95 6.15 -2.06
N HIS A 13 -1.63 7.43 -2.05
CA HIS A 13 -2.09 8.42 -1.05
C HIS A 13 -3.59 8.69 -1.07
N THR A 14 -4.29 8.38 -2.15
CA THR A 14 -5.75 8.55 -2.28
C THR A 14 -6.55 7.41 -1.65
N GLY A 15 -5.90 6.28 -1.37
CA GLY A 15 -6.51 5.14 -0.69
C GLY A 15 -6.66 5.35 0.82
N PHE A 16 -7.44 4.50 1.49
CA PHE A 16 -7.74 4.58 2.92
C PHE A 16 -6.47 4.73 3.80
N LYS A 17 -5.54 3.78 3.74
CA LYS A 17 -4.30 3.85 4.53
C LYS A 17 -3.38 5.00 4.09
N GLY A 18 -3.29 5.23 2.78
CA GLY A 18 -2.45 6.30 2.24
C GLY A 18 -2.90 7.69 2.65
N SER A 19 -4.22 7.91 2.76
CA SER A 19 -4.79 9.16 3.26
C SER A 19 -4.46 9.38 4.74
N TRP A 20 -4.62 8.37 5.59
CA TRP A 20 -4.20 8.45 7.00
C TRP A 20 -2.71 8.76 7.15
N LEU A 21 -1.85 8.05 6.40
CA LEU A 21 -0.42 8.28 6.46
C LEU A 21 -0.03 9.68 5.96
N SER A 22 -0.69 10.17 4.92
CA SER A 22 -0.50 11.54 4.39
C SER A 22 -0.76 12.59 5.45
N LEU A 23 -1.91 12.50 6.15
CA LEU A 23 -2.27 13.40 7.23
C LEU A 23 -1.27 13.34 8.39
N TRP A 24 -0.87 12.13 8.76
CA TRP A 24 0.07 11.94 9.86
C TRP A 24 1.45 12.51 9.54
N LEU A 25 2.00 12.21 8.37
CA LEU A 25 3.29 12.74 7.93
C LEU A 25 3.27 14.27 7.84
N ALA A 26 2.21 14.85 7.27
CA ALA A 26 2.05 16.29 7.21
C ALA A 26 2.02 16.93 8.62
N SER A 27 1.32 16.30 9.57
CA SER A 27 1.28 16.78 10.97
C SER A 27 2.63 16.74 11.67
N LEU A 28 3.56 15.90 11.21
CA LEU A 28 4.93 15.79 11.71
C LEU A 28 5.91 16.76 11.02
N GLY A 29 5.40 17.61 10.12
CA GLY A 29 6.19 18.60 9.39
C GLY A 29 6.98 18.02 8.21
N THR A 30 6.50 16.92 7.64
CA THR A 30 7.06 16.27 6.46
C THR A 30 6.55 16.94 5.19
N GLU A 31 7.39 17.13 4.19
CA GLU A 31 6.98 17.47 2.84
C GLU A 31 6.55 16.19 2.12
N VAL A 32 5.26 16.06 1.83
CA VAL A 32 4.71 14.85 1.21
C VAL A 32 4.30 15.13 -0.23
N LYS A 33 4.85 14.34 -1.17
CA LYS A 33 4.38 14.23 -2.55
C LYS A 33 3.61 12.91 -2.70
N GLY A 34 2.30 13.01 -2.91
CA GLY A 34 1.43 11.88 -3.19
C GLY A 34 1.33 11.59 -4.70
N TYR A 35 1.39 10.32 -5.09
CA TYR A 35 1.20 9.86 -6.48
C TYR A 35 0.28 8.62 -6.49
N ALA A 36 -0.91 8.74 -7.05
CA ALA A 36 -1.89 7.64 -7.09
C ALA A 36 -2.97 7.89 -8.14
N LEU A 37 -3.75 6.86 -8.43
CA LEU A 37 -5.03 7.00 -9.14
C LEU A 37 -6.01 7.83 -8.32
N ASN A 38 -7.14 8.20 -8.92
CA ASN A 38 -8.26 8.83 -8.20
C ASN A 38 -8.71 7.96 -7.01
N PRO A 39 -9.34 8.55 -5.97
CA PRO A 39 -9.89 7.79 -4.86
C PRO A 39 -10.75 6.61 -5.34
N PRO A 40 -10.58 5.41 -4.74
CA PRO A 40 -11.25 4.20 -5.23
C PRO A 40 -12.72 4.10 -4.81
N THR A 41 -13.19 4.96 -3.90
CA THR A 41 -14.56 4.98 -3.38
C THR A 41 -15.11 6.40 -3.31
N SER A 42 -16.46 6.50 -3.30
CA SER A 42 -17.16 7.74 -2.99
C SER A 42 -18.28 7.40 -1.99
N PRO A 43 -18.22 7.92 -0.73
CA PRO A 43 -17.18 8.82 -0.21
C PRO A 43 -15.79 8.18 -0.10
N SER A 44 -14.77 9.02 0.07
CA SER A 44 -13.39 8.60 0.31
C SER A 44 -12.77 9.40 1.46
N LEU A 45 -11.84 8.80 2.21
CA LEU A 45 -11.11 9.55 3.24
C LEU A 45 -10.28 10.69 2.63
N PHE A 46 -9.77 10.50 1.42
CA PHE A 46 -9.01 11.53 0.71
C PHE A 46 -9.83 12.81 0.52
N ASP A 47 -11.09 12.66 0.12
CA ASP A 47 -11.99 13.79 -0.11
C ASP A 47 -12.55 14.35 1.20
N GLU A 48 -13.07 13.49 2.09
CA GLU A 48 -13.71 13.90 3.34
C GLU A 48 -12.74 14.62 4.30
N ALA A 49 -11.48 14.21 4.34
CA ALA A 49 -10.45 14.85 5.14
C ALA A 49 -9.62 15.87 4.36
N GLU A 50 -10.01 16.21 3.13
CA GLU A 50 -9.35 17.18 2.26
C GLU A 50 -7.82 16.98 2.15
N VAL A 51 -7.38 15.72 2.07
CA VAL A 51 -5.96 15.35 2.09
C VAL A 51 -5.15 16.11 1.02
N GLY A 52 -5.74 16.31 -0.16
CA GLY A 52 -5.10 17.05 -1.24
C GLY A 52 -4.82 18.52 -0.95
N LYS A 53 -5.37 19.09 0.16
CA LYS A 53 -5.05 20.46 0.60
C LYS A 53 -3.83 20.54 1.52
N VAL A 54 -3.41 19.42 2.10
CA VAL A 54 -2.31 19.38 3.08
C VAL A 54 -1.02 18.76 2.54
N ILE A 55 -1.08 18.09 1.38
CA ILE A 55 0.08 17.52 0.69
C ILE A 55 0.12 17.95 -0.78
N ASP A 56 1.27 17.82 -1.44
CA ASP A 56 1.36 17.94 -2.90
C ASP A 56 0.82 16.64 -3.55
N SER A 57 -0.45 16.68 -3.96
CA SER A 57 -1.16 15.54 -4.52
C SER A 57 -1.10 15.53 -6.04
N GLN A 58 -0.66 14.44 -6.63
CA GLN A 58 -0.67 14.20 -8.07
C GLN A 58 -1.44 12.93 -8.41
N ILE A 59 -2.39 13.04 -9.31
CA ILE A 59 -3.06 11.87 -9.89
C ILE A 59 -2.19 11.29 -10.99
N GLY A 60 -1.96 9.98 -10.94
CA GLY A 60 -1.14 9.25 -11.90
C GLY A 60 -1.13 7.75 -11.63
N ASP A 61 -0.77 6.98 -12.64
CA ASP A 61 -0.69 5.51 -12.57
C ASP A 61 0.78 5.08 -12.42
N ILE A 62 1.09 4.23 -11.46
CA ILE A 62 2.44 3.67 -11.28
C ILE A 62 2.88 2.77 -12.45
N ARG A 63 1.95 2.36 -13.31
CA ARG A 63 2.23 1.63 -14.56
C ARG A 63 2.77 2.54 -15.66
N ASP A 64 2.50 3.84 -15.59
CA ASP A 64 3.12 4.85 -16.45
C ASP A 64 4.50 5.24 -15.89
N GLN A 65 5.52 4.56 -16.37
CA GLN A 65 6.89 4.73 -15.84
C GLN A 65 7.46 6.11 -16.14
N ASP A 66 7.13 6.69 -17.28
CA ASP A 66 7.67 8.00 -17.67
C ASP A 66 7.09 9.12 -16.82
N ALA A 67 5.77 9.15 -16.63
CA ALA A 67 5.12 10.10 -15.75
C ALA A 67 5.55 9.95 -14.28
N LEU A 68 5.71 8.70 -13.81
CA LEU A 68 6.23 8.41 -12.48
C LEU A 68 7.68 8.91 -12.31
N TYR A 69 8.52 8.68 -13.33
CA TYR A 69 9.91 9.12 -13.36
C TYR A 69 10.01 10.65 -13.25
N GLU A 70 9.30 11.38 -14.10
CA GLU A 70 9.27 12.84 -14.05
C GLU A 70 8.82 13.37 -12.69
N SER A 71 7.75 12.80 -12.13
CA SER A 71 7.20 13.21 -10.84
C SER A 71 8.19 12.97 -9.70
N MET A 72 8.75 11.76 -9.62
CA MET A 72 9.62 11.37 -8.50
C MET A 72 10.98 12.09 -8.58
N LEU A 73 11.59 12.23 -9.76
CA LEU A 73 12.85 12.93 -9.90
C LEU A 73 12.73 14.43 -9.64
N LYS A 74 11.65 15.06 -10.13
CA LYS A 74 11.40 16.48 -9.84
C LYS A 74 11.26 16.75 -8.35
N PHE A 75 10.59 15.85 -7.64
CA PHE A 75 10.44 15.95 -6.18
C PHE A 75 11.72 15.55 -5.46
N ASN A 76 12.47 14.55 -5.95
CA ASN A 76 13.75 14.04 -5.42
C ASN A 76 13.69 13.72 -3.91
N PRO A 77 12.97 12.68 -3.49
CA PRO A 77 12.64 12.39 -2.11
C PRO A 77 13.82 11.89 -1.27
N ASP A 78 13.75 12.08 0.06
CA ASP A 78 14.62 11.39 1.03
C ASP A 78 14.13 9.96 1.31
N ILE A 79 12.79 9.78 1.30
CA ILE A 79 12.12 8.52 1.65
C ILE A 79 11.03 8.25 0.62
N LEU A 80 10.94 7.00 0.17
CA LEU A 80 9.84 6.48 -0.65
C LEU A 80 9.01 5.51 0.19
N ILE A 81 7.70 5.73 0.24
CA ILE A 81 6.74 4.76 0.82
C ILE A 81 5.82 4.30 -0.31
N HIS A 82 5.95 3.02 -0.69
CA HIS A 82 5.17 2.44 -1.77
C HIS A 82 3.96 1.70 -1.24
N MET A 83 2.77 2.31 -1.40
CA MET A 83 1.48 1.75 -0.95
C MET A 83 0.49 1.52 -2.09
N ALA A 84 0.75 2.04 -3.29
CA ALA A 84 -0.13 1.84 -4.44
C ALA A 84 -0.23 0.35 -4.78
N ALA A 85 -1.45 -0.16 -4.84
CA ALA A 85 -1.73 -1.54 -5.16
C ALA A 85 -3.20 -1.70 -5.60
N GLN A 86 -3.51 -2.77 -6.32
CA GLN A 86 -4.84 -3.33 -6.37
C GLN A 86 -5.03 -4.19 -5.11
N PRO A 87 -5.87 -3.80 -4.11
CA PRO A 87 -5.85 -4.40 -2.78
C PRO A 87 -6.98 -5.42 -2.53
N LEU A 88 -7.87 -5.65 -3.50
CA LEU A 88 -9.09 -6.42 -3.31
C LEU A 88 -8.92 -7.86 -3.82
N VAL A 89 -9.05 -8.83 -2.90
CA VAL A 89 -8.94 -10.26 -3.23
C VAL A 89 -9.99 -10.67 -4.27
N ARG A 90 -11.25 -10.29 -4.09
CA ARG A 90 -12.31 -10.70 -5.03
C ARG A 90 -12.09 -10.12 -6.42
N TYR A 91 -11.80 -8.84 -6.51
CA TYR A 91 -11.47 -8.20 -7.78
C TYR A 91 -10.31 -8.88 -8.51
N SER A 92 -9.34 -9.46 -7.77
CA SER A 92 -8.22 -10.15 -8.39
C SER A 92 -8.60 -11.41 -9.16
N TYR A 93 -9.74 -12.03 -8.85
CA TYR A 93 -10.28 -13.14 -9.64
C TYR A 93 -10.91 -12.69 -10.95
N ASP A 94 -11.52 -11.50 -10.97
CA ASP A 94 -12.14 -10.91 -12.16
C ASP A 94 -11.10 -10.27 -13.07
N ALA A 95 -10.03 -9.69 -12.49
CA ALA A 95 -8.96 -8.97 -13.19
C ALA A 95 -7.55 -9.43 -12.75
N PRO A 96 -7.19 -10.70 -12.98
CA PRO A 96 -5.90 -11.23 -12.50
C PRO A 96 -4.70 -10.56 -13.18
N ILE A 97 -4.75 -10.31 -14.49
CA ILE A 97 -3.64 -9.68 -15.22
C ILE A 97 -3.39 -8.27 -14.70
N GLU A 98 -4.43 -7.45 -14.56
CA GLU A 98 -4.31 -6.11 -14.00
C GLU A 98 -3.73 -6.14 -12.58
N THR A 99 -4.15 -7.12 -11.76
CA THR A 99 -3.62 -7.30 -10.41
C THR A 99 -2.10 -7.52 -10.42
N TYR A 100 -1.58 -8.35 -11.32
CA TYR A 100 -0.14 -8.55 -11.47
C TYR A 100 0.56 -7.34 -12.08
N GLU A 101 -0.04 -6.69 -13.07
CA GLU A 101 0.51 -5.46 -13.67
C GLU A 101 0.70 -4.35 -12.63
N VAL A 102 -0.30 -4.13 -11.79
CA VAL A 102 -0.23 -3.12 -10.73
C VAL A 102 0.73 -3.56 -9.62
N ASN A 103 0.52 -4.75 -9.05
CA ASN A 103 1.20 -5.13 -7.81
C ASN A 103 2.64 -5.62 -8.03
N VAL A 104 2.95 -6.21 -9.16
CA VAL A 104 4.29 -6.76 -9.45
C VAL A 104 5.06 -5.84 -10.38
N ILE A 105 4.53 -5.60 -11.58
CA ILE A 105 5.22 -4.75 -12.56
C ILE A 105 5.24 -3.29 -12.09
N GLY A 106 4.15 -2.79 -11.52
CA GLY A 106 4.09 -1.45 -10.92
C GLY A 106 5.13 -1.29 -9.81
N THR A 107 5.27 -2.27 -8.91
CA THR A 107 6.32 -2.26 -7.88
C THR A 107 7.71 -2.23 -8.50
N ALA A 108 7.97 -3.04 -9.53
CA ALA A 108 9.25 -3.01 -10.24
C ALA A 108 9.56 -1.64 -10.86
N LYS A 109 8.58 -1.01 -11.51
CA LYS A 109 8.70 0.35 -12.07
C LYS A 109 8.98 1.40 -11.01
N VAL A 110 8.28 1.35 -9.87
CA VAL A 110 8.53 2.26 -8.75
C VAL A 110 9.96 2.13 -8.22
N LEU A 111 10.45 0.91 -8.04
CA LEU A 111 11.81 0.64 -7.57
C LEU A 111 12.87 1.03 -8.62
N GLU A 112 12.58 0.83 -9.91
CA GLU A 112 13.48 1.24 -11.00
C GLU A 112 13.63 2.76 -11.04
N VAL A 113 12.55 3.51 -10.94
CA VAL A 113 12.60 4.98 -10.87
C VAL A 113 13.33 5.44 -9.60
N ALA A 114 13.09 4.80 -8.47
CA ALA A 114 13.73 5.13 -7.20
C ALA A 114 15.28 5.08 -7.26
N ARG A 115 15.86 4.18 -8.05
CA ARG A 115 17.33 4.09 -8.27
C ARG A 115 17.93 5.36 -8.85
N SER A 116 17.14 6.18 -9.52
CA SER A 116 17.59 7.43 -10.15
C SER A 116 17.51 8.64 -9.21
N CYS A 117 16.97 8.49 -8.02
CA CYS A 117 16.82 9.58 -7.05
C CYS A 117 18.10 9.75 -6.23
N SER A 118 18.77 10.89 -6.37
CA SER A 118 20.08 11.13 -5.75
C SER A 118 20.04 11.34 -4.22
N THR A 119 18.89 11.78 -3.69
CA THR A 119 18.71 12.05 -2.25
C THR A 119 18.10 10.89 -1.48
N LEU A 120 17.59 9.88 -2.17
CA LEU A 120 16.85 8.78 -1.57
C LEU A 120 17.73 7.96 -0.62
N LYS A 121 17.25 7.74 0.61
CA LYS A 121 17.95 6.96 1.64
C LYS A 121 17.20 5.70 2.06
N ALA A 122 15.87 5.72 1.98
CA ALA A 122 15.06 4.61 2.44
C ALA A 122 13.81 4.40 1.57
N ILE A 123 13.46 3.14 1.39
CA ILE A 123 12.24 2.69 0.71
C ILE A 123 11.50 1.75 1.65
N VAL A 124 10.21 2.01 1.83
CA VAL A 124 9.28 1.09 2.53
C VAL A 124 8.27 0.57 1.52
N ASN A 125 8.31 -0.72 1.27
CA ASN A 125 7.37 -1.42 0.38
C ASN A 125 6.25 -2.05 1.21
N ILE A 126 5.02 -1.57 1.05
CA ILE A 126 3.87 -2.05 1.83
C ILE A 126 3.27 -3.29 1.17
N THR A 127 3.31 -4.41 1.89
CA THR A 127 2.73 -5.67 1.46
C THR A 127 1.62 -6.12 2.42
N THR A 128 1.47 -7.40 2.65
CA THR A 128 0.36 -7.97 3.42
C THR A 128 0.77 -9.30 4.06
N ASP A 129 0.10 -9.69 5.15
CA ASP A 129 0.17 -11.02 5.73
C ASP A 129 -0.29 -12.15 4.78
N LYS A 130 -1.05 -11.80 3.73
CA LYS A 130 -1.51 -12.78 2.73
C LYS A 130 -0.43 -13.23 1.74
N CYS A 131 0.78 -12.66 1.82
CA CYS A 131 1.91 -13.12 1.02
C CYS A 131 2.50 -14.46 1.50
N TYR A 132 2.14 -14.92 2.69
CA TYR A 132 2.56 -16.23 3.19
C TYR A 132 1.83 -17.38 2.51
N GLU A 133 2.49 -18.54 2.39
CA GLU A 133 1.82 -19.81 2.14
C GLU A 133 0.97 -20.17 3.36
N ASN A 134 -0.35 -20.05 3.22
CA ASN A 134 -1.27 -20.21 4.33
C ASN A 134 -1.62 -21.70 4.51
N ASP A 135 -1.04 -22.34 5.52
CA ASP A 135 -1.31 -23.70 5.95
C ASP A 135 -2.33 -23.80 7.11
N GLU A 136 -3.00 -22.68 7.43
CA GLU A 136 -4.01 -22.57 8.51
C GLU A 136 -3.51 -23.02 9.90
N ARG A 137 -2.21 -22.95 10.14
CA ARG A 137 -1.60 -23.30 11.43
C ARG A 137 -2.03 -22.34 12.54
N SER A 138 -2.00 -22.82 13.79
CA SER A 138 -2.34 -22.02 14.97
C SER A 138 -1.25 -21.04 15.39
N GLN A 139 -0.01 -21.26 14.96
CA GLN A 139 1.12 -20.38 15.25
C GLN A 139 1.18 -19.23 14.25
N GLY A 140 1.54 -18.02 14.72
CA GLY A 140 1.76 -16.88 13.85
C GLY A 140 2.90 -17.11 12.85
N TYR A 141 2.80 -16.45 11.69
CA TYR A 141 3.84 -16.47 10.66
C TYR A 141 5.00 -15.53 11.04
N LYS A 142 6.20 -15.88 10.59
CA LYS A 142 7.43 -15.11 10.73
C LYS A 142 7.91 -14.64 9.37
N GLU A 143 8.82 -13.67 9.36
CA GLU A 143 9.31 -13.04 8.12
C GLU A 143 10.04 -14.00 7.19
N ASP A 144 10.59 -15.09 7.70
CA ASP A 144 11.32 -16.14 6.97
C ASP A 144 10.44 -17.35 6.57
N ASP A 145 9.17 -17.36 6.95
CA ASP A 145 8.23 -18.39 6.52
C ASP A 145 7.99 -18.32 4.98
N PRO A 146 7.67 -19.46 4.35
CA PRO A 146 7.44 -19.53 2.91
C PRO A 146 6.39 -18.54 2.43
N MET A 147 6.68 -17.90 1.31
CA MET A 147 5.71 -17.07 0.59
C MET A 147 4.92 -17.91 -0.40
N GLY A 148 3.63 -17.56 -0.59
CA GLY A 148 2.73 -18.27 -1.48
C GLY A 148 1.54 -17.38 -1.86
N GLY A 149 0.35 -17.91 -1.67
CA GLY A 149 -0.93 -17.22 -1.92
C GLY A 149 -1.77 -17.94 -2.97
N HIS A 150 -2.94 -18.36 -2.56
CA HIS A 150 -3.87 -19.13 -3.42
C HIS A 150 -4.60 -18.26 -4.44
N ASP A 151 -4.79 -16.98 -4.15
CA ASP A 151 -5.48 -16.06 -5.05
C ASP A 151 -4.49 -15.10 -5.74
N PRO A 152 -4.89 -14.49 -6.88
CA PRO A 152 -4.01 -13.63 -7.64
C PRO A 152 -3.51 -12.41 -6.84
N TYR A 153 -4.31 -11.85 -5.93
CA TYR A 153 -3.89 -10.76 -5.06
C TYR A 153 -2.77 -11.21 -4.10
N SER A 154 -3.02 -12.29 -3.36
CA SER A 154 -2.07 -12.83 -2.37
C SER A 154 -0.74 -13.20 -3.03
N SER A 155 -0.81 -13.94 -4.14
CA SER A 155 0.33 -14.30 -4.97
C SER A 155 1.08 -13.05 -5.49
N SER A 156 0.37 -12.05 -5.99
CA SER A 156 0.99 -10.81 -6.49
C SER A 156 1.77 -10.06 -5.40
N LYS A 157 1.30 -10.09 -4.16
CA LYS A 157 2.00 -9.48 -3.03
C LYS A 157 3.26 -10.26 -2.63
N GLY A 158 3.23 -11.59 -2.69
CA GLY A 158 4.43 -12.43 -2.55
C GLY A 158 5.46 -12.12 -3.65
N CYS A 159 5.01 -12.03 -4.91
CA CYS A 159 5.86 -11.63 -6.03
C CYS A 159 6.46 -10.23 -5.85
N ALA A 160 5.69 -9.25 -5.33
CA ALA A 160 6.19 -7.91 -5.06
C ALA A 160 7.32 -7.92 -4.02
N GLU A 161 7.27 -8.80 -3.01
CA GLU A 161 8.36 -8.96 -2.04
C GLU A 161 9.61 -9.58 -2.67
N LEU A 162 9.44 -10.56 -3.57
CA LEU A 162 10.57 -11.13 -4.31
C LEU A 162 11.24 -10.08 -5.21
N VAL A 163 10.45 -9.25 -5.90
CA VAL A 163 10.94 -8.11 -6.68
C VAL A 163 11.71 -7.14 -5.79
N ALA A 164 11.13 -6.74 -4.65
CA ALA A 164 11.79 -5.84 -3.71
C ALA A 164 13.10 -6.42 -3.18
N SER A 165 13.13 -7.71 -2.83
CA SER A 165 14.34 -8.42 -2.40
C SER A 165 15.42 -8.42 -3.50
N ALA A 166 15.05 -8.67 -4.76
CA ALA A 166 15.96 -8.64 -5.89
C ALA A 166 16.54 -7.23 -6.10
N TYR A 167 15.70 -6.19 -6.11
CA TYR A 167 16.16 -4.80 -6.26
C TYR A 167 17.09 -4.37 -5.12
N ARG A 168 16.75 -4.72 -3.88
CA ARG A 168 17.59 -4.42 -2.72
C ARG A 168 19.00 -5.00 -2.88
N ARG A 169 19.10 -6.27 -3.24
CA ARG A 169 20.37 -7.01 -3.30
C ARG A 169 21.20 -6.68 -4.54
N SER A 170 20.54 -6.43 -5.68
CA SER A 170 21.20 -6.24 -6.96
C SER A 170 21.60 -4.79 -7.24
N PHE A 171 20.90 -3.82 -6.64
CA PHE A 171 21.07 -2.42 -7.01
C PHE A 171 21.14 -1.45 -5.82
N LEU A 172 20.14 -1.48 -4.93
CA LEU A 172 19.93 -0.41 -3.95
C LEU A 172 20.98 -0.45 -2.82
N GLN A 173 21.41 -1.64 -2.44
CA GLN A 173 22.41 -1.82 -1.38
C GLN A 173 23.75 -1.18 -1.74
N GLU A 174 24.21 -1.30 -2.98
CA GLU A 174 25.43 -0.66 -3.48
C GLU A 174 25.30 0.87 -3.53
N GLN A 175 24.07 1.37 -3.75
CA GLN A 175 23.77 2.81 -3.74
C GLN A 175 23.58 3.38 -2.33
N GLY A 176 23.67 2.55 -1.29
CA GLY A 176 23.44 2.96 0.09
C GLY A 176 21.97 3.27 0.42
N ILE A 177 21.03 2.75 -0.37
CA ILE A 177 19.59 2.92 -0.18
C ILE A 177 19.03 1.72 0.56
N GLY A 178 18.47 1.95 1.77
CA GLY A 178 17.78 0.92 2.54
C GLY A 178 16.42 0.60 1.93
N LEU A 179 16.08 -0.69 1.75
CA LEU A 179 14.75 -1.13 1.37
C LEU A 179 14.24 -2.19 2.33
N ALA A 180 13.03 -1.99 2.86
CA ALA A 180 12.31 -2.96 3.66
C ALA A 180 10.91 -3.19 3.11
N SER A 181 10.45 -4.44 3.13
CA SER A 181 9.03 -4.77 2.98
C SER A 181 8.40 -4.88 4.36
N VAL A 182 7.18 -4.36 4.51
CA VAL A 182 6.40 -4.47 5.74
C VAL A 182 5.06 -5.13 5.45
N ARG A 183 4.66 -6.06 6.33
CA ARG A 183 3.47 -6.89 6.17
C ARG A 183 2.47 -6.51 7.25
N ALA A 184 1.30 -6.04 6.86
CA ALA A 184 0.21 -5.77 7.78
C ALA A 184 -0.93 -6.77 7.58
N GLY A 185 -1.61 -7.11 8.67
CA GLY A 185 -2.84 -7.88 8.64
C GLY A 185 -4.05 -7.03 8.28
N ASN A 186 -5.19 -7.35 8.89
CA ASN A 186 -6.40 -6.57 8.71
C ASN A 186 -6.31 -5.24 9.48
N VAL A 187 -6.65 -4.17 8.80
CA VAL A 187 -6.57 -2.81 9.34
C VAL A 187 -7.97 -2.21 9.42
N ILE A 188 -8.27 -1.56 10.54
CA ILE A 188 -9.54 -0.86 10.76
C ILE A 188 -9.28 0.60 11.13
N GLY A 189 -10.21 1.49 10.74
CA GLY A 189 -10.17 2.92 11.05
C GLY A 189 -11.28 3.66 10.33
N GLY A 190 -11.54 4.89 10.72
CA GLY A 190 -12.49 5.74 10.02
C GLY A 190 -12.06 6.02 8.58
N GLY A 191 -13.03 6.13 7.68
CA GLY A 191 -12.76 6.46 6.28
C GLY A 191 -12.44 5.28 5.36
N ASP A 192 -12.75 4.05 5.74
CA ASP A 192 -12.71 2.89 4.85
C ASP A 192 -14.12 2.58 4.33
N TRP A 193 -14.35 2.79 3.04
CA TRP A 193 -15.61 2.49 2.35
C TRP A 193 -15.46 1.39 1.30
N ALA A 194 -14.32 0.69 1.26
CA ALA A 194 -14.09 -0.32 0.24
C ALA A 194 -15.10 -1.48 0.35
N ASP A 195 -15.52 -1.99 -0.81
CA ASP A 195 -16.37 -3.17 -0.89
C ASP A 195 -15.63 -4.43 -0.47
N ASP A 196 -16.40 -5.46 -0.11
CA ASP A 196 -15.88 -6.76 0.30
C ASP A 196 -14.97 -6.75 1.54
N ARG A 197 -15.00 -5.69 2.32
CA ARG A 197 -14.32 -5.61 3.61
C ARG A 197 -15.32 -5.76 4.76
N LEU A 198 -14.97 -6.60 5.74
CA LEU A 198 -15.87 -7.00 6.82
C LEU A 198 -16.48 -5.82 7.57
N ILE A 199 -15.67 -4.87 8.01
CA ILE A 199 -16.18 -3.75 8.83
C ILE A 199 -17.03 -2.77 8.01
N PRO A 200 -16.62 -2.30 6.83
CA PRO A 200 -17.50 -1.52 5.95
C PRO A 200 -18.80 -2.23 5.60
N ASP A 201 -18.75 -3.55 5.31
CA ASP A 201 -19.97 -4.33 4.98
C ASP A 201 -20.92 -4.42 6.18
N ILE A 202 -20.41 -4.60 7.40
CA ILE A 202 -21.21 -4.59 8.62
C ILE A 202 -21.91 -3.25 8.81
N LEU A 203 -21.17 -2.14 8.68
CA LEU A 203 -21.72 -0.79 8.86
C LEU A 203 -22.81 -0.49 7.82
N ARG A 204 -22.56 -0.81 6.54
CA ARG A 204 -23.56 -0.66 5.47
C ARG A 204 -24.84 -1.47 5.74
N SER A 205 -24.70 -2.68 6.26
CA SER A 205 -25.87 -3.51 6.61
C SER A 205 -26.66 -2.88 7.77
N PHE A 206 -25.99 -2.35 8.79
CA PHE A 206 -26.66 -1.67 9.89
C PHE A 206 -27.40 -0.40 9.44
N GLU A 207 -26.79 0.42 8.60
CA GLU A 207 -27.42 1.63 8.04
C GLU A 207 -28.70 1.30 7.26
N LYS A 208 -28.71 0.18 6.54
CA LYS A 208 -29.86 -0.29 5.77
C LYS A 208 -30.86 -1.12 6.59
N SER A 209 -30.57 -1.39 7.86
CA SER A 209 -31.35 -2.32 8.70
C SER A 209 -31.46 -3.72 8.07
N GLU A 210 -30.43 -4.18 7.38
CA GLU A 210 -30.33 -5.48 6.74
C GLU A 210 -29.52 -6.46 7.59
N PRO A 211 -29.75 -7.78 7.46
CA PRO A 211 -28.92 -8.78 8.12
C PRO A 211 -27.46 -8.71 7.64
N VAL A 212 -26.51 -8.79 8.58
CA VAL A 212 -25.08 -8.87 8.26
C VAL A 212 -24.73 -10.26 7.77
N VAL A 213 -24.16 -10.36 6.56
CA VAL A 213 -23.70 -11.62 5.98
C VAL A 213 -22.22 -11.79 6.22
N ILE A 214 -21.85 -12.74 7.09
CA ILE A 214 -20.45 -13.11 7.35
C ILE A 214 -20.11 -14.38 6.57
N ARG A 215 -19.29 -14.24 5.55
CA ARG A 215 -18.95 -15.33 4.60
C ARG A 215 -18.10 -16.44 5.23
N ASN A 216 -17.18 -16.08 6.14
CA ASN A 216 -16.30 -17.03 6.82
C ASN A 216 -16.24 -16.75 8.33
N PRO A 217 -17.26 -17.18 9.10
CA PRO A 217 -17.39 -16.85 10.52
C PRO A 217 -16.33 -17.50 11.43
N LYS A 218 -15.61 -18.51 10.94
CA LYS A 218 -14.56 -19.19 11.68
C LYS A 218 -13.14 -18.64 11.39
N ALA A 219 -13.01 -17.70 10.45
CA ALA A 219 -11.72 -17.15 10.11
C ALA A 219 -11.16 -16.28 11.24
N THR A 220 -9.94 -16.56 11.67
CA THR A 220 -9.15 -15.71 12.56
C THR A 220 -8.41 -14.66 11.73
N ARG A 221 -8.38 -13.41 12.20
CA ARG A 221 -7.70 -12.30 11.53
C ARG A 221 -6.98 -11.42 12.55
N PRO A 222 -5.73 -11.02 12.27
CA PRO A 222 -5.00 -10.05 13.10
C PRO A 222 -5.51 -8.64 12.76
N TRP A 223 -6.25 -8.03 13.68
CA TRP A 223 -6.80 -6.69 13.52
C TRP A 223 -5.94 -5.66 14.22
N GLN A 224 -5.65 -4.56 13.52
CA GLN A 224 -4.91 -3.41 14.04
C GLN A 224 -5.61 -2.11 13.65
N HIS A 225 -5.49 -1.08 14.48
CA HIS A 225 -5.91 0.26 14.09
C HIS A 225 -4.98 0.79 12.98
N VAL A 226 -5.52 1.62 12.08
CA VAL A 226 -4.80 2.13 10.89
C VAL A 226 -3.51 2.90 11.20
N LEU A 227 -3.37 3.41 12.41
CA LEU A 227 -2.16 4.12 12.87
C LEU A 227 -1.09 3.21 13.52
N GLU A 228 -1.33 1.90 13.60
CA GLU A 228 -0.37 0.96 14.22
C GLU A 228 0.60 0.31 13.24
N PRO A 229 0.16 -0.17 12.05
CA PRO A 229 1.07 -0.81 11.10
C PRO A 229 2.02 0.13 10.39
#